data_23ebd4d6da153ce5204120265ceeb8cb
#
_entry.id   23ebd4d6da153ce5204120265ceeb8cb
#
_cell.length_a   1.000
_cell.length_b   1.000
_cell.length_c   1.000
_cell.angle_alpha   90.00
_cell.angle_beta   90.00
_cell.angle_gamma   90.00
#
_symmetry.space_group_name_H-M   'P 1'
#
loop_
_entity.id
_entity.type
_entity.pdbx_description
1 polymer ?
#
loop_
_entity_poly.entity_id
_entity_poly.type
_entity_poly.pdbx_seq_one_letter_code
_entity_poly.pdbx_strand_id
1 'polypeptide(L)'
;AKTSTKVFILEVMGRSAGWIAAAGGLASDEKTPIPIIILFPEVAFDRKRFMALVDKKVSRFGYCSVVVSEGVRDKDGRFLADQGLRDAFGHAQLGGVAPVVASMVKEDLGLKYHWAVADYLQRSARHIASRTDVEHAYATGAAAVRMALAGKNAVMPAIVRTSNQPYRWKIGEASLKRVANREKMMPRNFISANGFGITARCRRYLEPLIRGED
;
A
#
# COMPACT_ATOMS: atom_id res chain seq x y z
N ALA A 1 -9.77 -8.53 15.27
CA ALA A 1 -9.45 -7.49 16.26
C ALA A 1 -10.61 -7.22 17.22
N LYS A 2 -11.85 -7.21 16.75
CA LYS A 2 -13.03 -6.81 17.57
C LYS A 2 -13.30 -7.74 18.75
N THR A 3 -13.05 -9.03 18.64
CA THR A 3 -13.42 -10.05 19.65
C THR A 3 -12.33 -10.33 20.67
N SER A 4 -11.12 -10.64 20.23
CA SER A 4 -10.02 -11.10 21.10
C SER A 4 -8.77 -10.22 21.09
N THR A 5 -8.65 -9.36 20.08
CA THR A 5 -7.48 -8.50 19.85
C THR A 5 -7.94 -7.05 19.85
N LYS A 6 -7.11 -6.14 20.39
CA LYS A 6 -7.40 -4.70 20.35
C LYS A 6 -6.78 -4.03 19.13
N VAL A 7 -5.59 -4.47 18.73
CA VAL A 7 -4.88 -3.92 17.57
C VAL A 7 -4.47 -5.05 16.64
N PHE A 8 -4.87 -4.95 15.37
CA PHE A 8 -4.40 -5.83 14.31
C PHE A 8 -3.53 -5.06 13.34
N ILE A 9 -2.34 -5.55 13.03
CA ILE A 9 -1.37 -4.88 12.17
C ILE A 9 -1.12 -5.76 10.95
N LEU A 10 -1.40 -5.24 9.76
CA LEU A 10 -1.12 -5.89 8.48
C LEU A 10 0.05 -5.19 7.80
N GLU A 11 1.15 -5.91 7.63
CA GLU A 11 2.26 -5.46 6.80
C GLU A 11 2.02 -5.78 5.34
N VAL A 12 2.27 -4.79 4.49
CA VAL A 12 2.14 -4.91 3.05
C VAL A 12 3.40 -4.41 2.34
N MET A 13 3.64 -4.90 1.14
CA MET A 13 4.74 -4.45 0.31
C MET A 13 4.64 -2.96 -0.01
N GLY A 14 5.79 -2.33 -0.21
CA GLY A 14 5.90 -0.92 -0.60
C GLY A 14 7.13 -0.25 -0.01
N ARG A 15 8.31 -0.51 -0.59
CA ARG A 15 9.60 0.00 -0.09
C ARG A 15 9.65 1.52 -0.03
N SER A 16 9.20 2.19 -1.10
CA SER A 16 9.33 3.65 -1.23
C SER A 16 7.99 4.33 -1.42
N ALA A 17 6.97 3.61 -1.89
CA ALA A 17 5.66 4.17 -2.20
C ALA A 17 4.52 3.35 -1.59
N GLY A 18 3.61 4.02 -0.91
CA GLY A 18 2.54 3.43 -0.10
C GLY A 18 1.25 3.10 -0.86
N TRP A 19 1.31 2.80 -2.15
CA TRP A 19 0.11 2.52 -2.96
C TRP A 19 -0.72 1.34 -2.44
N ILE A 20 -0.06 0.24 -2.06
CA ILE A 20 -0.74 -0.95 -1.53
C ILE A 20 -1.31 -0.66 -0.14
N ALA A 21 -0.53 0.03 0.71
CA ALA A 21 -1.02 0.45 2.03
C ALA A 21 -2.24 1.38 1.91
N ALA A 22 -2.22 2.32 0.95
CA ALA A 22 -3.35 3.19 0.66
C ALA A 22 -4.61 2.42 0.27
N ALA A 23 -4.48 1.33 -0.51
CA ALA A 23 -5.60 0.48 -0.88
C ALA A 23 -6.31 -0.12 0.35
N GLY A 24 -5.59 -0.40 1.43
CA GLY A 24 -6.18 -0.80 2.72
C GLY A 24 -7.20 0.21 3.26
N GLY A 25 -7.07 1.49 2.91
CA GLY A 25 -8.03 2.52 3.28
C GLY A 25 -9.42 2.37 2.61
N LEU A 26 -9.51 1.57 1.53
CA LEU A 26 -10.79 1.29 0.87
C LEU A 26 -11.69 0.37 1.69
N ALA A 27 -11.14 -0.38 2.64
CA ALA A 27 -11.92 -1.26 3.52
C ALA A 27 -12.84 -0.51 4.48
N SER A 28 -12.69 0.81 4.64
CA SER A 28 -13.55 1.65 5.47
C SER A 28 -14.23 2.72 4.62
N ASP A 29 -15.53 2.86 4.73
CA ASP A 29 -16.32 3.93 4.12
C ASP A 29 -17.29 4.56 5.14
N GLU A 30 -18.15 5.47 4.69
CA GLU A 30 -19.13 6.14 5.55
C GLU A 30 -20.21 5.18 6.06
N LYS A 31 -20.56 4.14 5.27
CA LYS A 31 -21.59 3.15 5.63
C LYS A 31 -21.03 2.09 6.58
N THR A 32 -19.75 1.74 6.41
CA THR A 32 -19.07 0.71 7.20
C THR A 32 -17.77 1.29 7.75
N PRO A 33 -17.85 2.14 8.78
CA PRO A 33 -16.67 2.78 9.36
C PRO A 33 -15.81 1.76 10.13
N ILE A 34 -14.65 1.45 9.59
CA ILE A 34 -13.63 0.62 10.25
C ILE A 34 -12.51 1.53 10.77
N PRO A 35 -12.05 1.38 12.01
CA PRO A 35 -11.00 2.19 12.60
C PRO A 35 -9.62 1.82 12.03
N ILE A 36 -9.32 2.23 10.79
CA ILE A 36 -8.06 1.97 10.10
C ILE A 36 -7.08 3.10 10.32
N ILE A 37 -5.81 2.75 10.55
CA ILE A 37 -4.63 3.63 10.51
C ILE A 37 -3.73 3.12 9.39
N ILE A 38 -3.19 4.00 8.58
CA ILE A 38 -2.26 3.64 7.51
C ILE A 38 -0.92 4.31 7.77
N LEU A 39 0.16 3.54 7.71
CA LEU A 39 1.53 4.03 7.82
C LEU A 39 2.17 3.97 6.44
N PHE A 40 2.55 5.14 5.92
CA PHE A 40 3.06 5.34 4.58
C PHE A 40 4.57 5.56 4.57
N PRO A 41 5.31 5.07 3.56
CA PRO A 41 6.73 5.42 3.38
C PRO A 41 6.97 6.90 3.14
N GLU A 42 5.97 7.59 2.54
CA GLU A 42 6.02 9.02 2.23
C GLU A 42 5.83 9.94 3.45
N VAL A 43 5.51 9.36 4.61
CA VAL A 43 5.25 10.12 5.83
C VAL A 43 6.19 9.63 6.92
N ALA A 44 7.04 10.50 7.43
CA ALA A 44 7.91 10.16 8.55
C ALA A 44 7.08 9.67 9.75
N PHE A 45 7.45 8.51 10.27
CA PHE A 45 6.76 7.89 11.40
C PHE A 45 6.98 8.70 12.68
N ASP A 46 5.90 9.07 13.30
CA ASP A 46 5.86 9.73 14.60
C ASP A 46 5.18 8.80 15.61
N ARG A 47 5.98 8.16 16.46
CA ARG A 47 5.52 7.18 17.46
C ARG A 47 4.47 7.79 18.39
N LYS A 48 4.69 9.01 18.88
CA LYS A 48 3.78 9.67 19.82
C LYS A 48 2.40 9.94 19.21
N ARG A 49 2.38 10.49 17.99
CA ARG A 49 1.12 10.76 17.26
C ARG A 49 0.39 9.46 16.89
N PHE A 50 1.16 8.44 16.48
CA PHE A 50 0.60 7.13 16.16
C PHE A 50 -0.07 6.49 17.38
N MET A 51 0.62 6.44 18.55
CA MET A 51 0.07 5.86 19.77
C MET A 51 -1.17 6.60 20.26
N ALA A 52 -1.18 7.92 20.23
CA ALA A 52 -2.35 8.72 20.57
C ALA A 52 -3.57 8.40 19.66
N LEU A 53 -3.31 8.14 18.37
CA LEU A 53 -4.36 7.77 17.43
C LEU A 53 -4.87 6.34 17.65
N VAL A 54 -3.98 5.39 17.95
CA VAL A 54 -4.35 4.01 18.31
C VAL A 54 -5.23 4.01 19.54
N ASP A 55 -4.80 4.67 20.63
CA ASP A 55 -5.56 4.78 21.88
C ASP A 55 -6.95 5.38 21.65
N LYS A 56 -7.03 6.50 20.94
CA LYS A 56 -8.29 7.15 20.57
C LYS A 56 -9.23 6.21 19.81
N LYS A 57 -8.71 5.43 18.85
CA LYS A 57 -9.52 4.49 18.06
C LYS A 57 -9.97 3.30 18.88
N VAL A 58 -9.09 2.72 19.68
CA VAL A 58 -9.42 1.59 20.56
C VAL A 58 -10.45 2.01 21.61
N SER A 59 -10.29 3.18 22.23
CA SER A 59 -11.26 3.71 23.20
C SER A 59 -12.65 3.95 22.58
N ARG A 60 -12.68 4.43 21.32
CA ARG A 60 -13.97 4.72 20.65
C ARG A 60 -14.65 3.49 20.06
N PHE A 61 -13.88 2.57 19.42
CA PHE A 61 -14.42 1.46 18.62
C PHE A 61 -14.19 0.09 19.25
N GLY A 62 -13.44 0.02 20.35
CA GLY A 62 -13.05 -1.23 21.00
C GLY A 62 -11.87 -1.95 20.32
N TYR A 63 -11.45 -1.51 19.14
CA TYR A 63 -10.33 -2.07 18.37
C TYR A 63 -9.78 -1.06 17.35
N CYS A 64 -8.64 -1.41 16.76
CA CYS A 64 -8.01 -0.67 15.67
C CYS A 64 -7.33 -1.62 14.69
N SER A 65 -7.38 -1.34 13.40
CA SER A 65 -6.60 -2.02 12.36
C SER A 65 -5.55 -1.06 11.82
N VAL A 66 -4.31 -1.53 11.68
CA VAL A 66 -3.19 -0.78 11.13
C VAL A 66 -2.74 -1.46 9.85
N VAL A 67 -2.63 -0.73 8.76
CA VAL A 67 -1.98 -1.20 7.54
C VAL A 67 -0.66 -0.48 7.44
N VAL A 68 0.45 -1.21 7.46
CA VAL A 68 1.79 -0.64 7.45
C VAL A 68 2.56 -1.08 6.21
N SER A 69 3.12 -0.13 5.48
CA SER A 69 4.05 -0.44 4.39
C SER A 69 5.41 -0.83 4.95
N GLU A 70 6.03 -1.87 4.39
CA GLU A 70 7.38 -2.33 4.81
C GLU A 70 8.44 -1.22 4.78
N GLY A 71 8.25 -0.22 3.92
CA GLY A 71 9.17 0.89 3.71
C GLY A 71 8.97 2.10 4.61
N VAL A 72 8.18 1.99 5.67
CA VAL A 72 7.99 3.11 6.62
C VAL A 72 9.33 3.51 7.26
N ARG A 73 9.56 4.83 7.34
CA ARG A 73 10.79 5.41 7.86
C ARG A 73 10.50 6.32 9.05
N ASP A 74 11.49 6.44 9.91
CA ASP A 74 11.49 7.43 10.97
C ASP A 74 11.78 8.86 10.43
N LYS A 75 11.83 9.84 11.34
CA LYS A 75 12.13 11.23 11.00
C LYS A 75 13.56 11.45 10.46
N ASP A 76 14.46 10.52 10.73
CA ASP A 76 15.85 10.56 10.27
C ASP A 76 16.03 9.85 8.92
N GLY A 77 14.92 9.34 8.34
CA GLY A 77 14.90 8.64 7.06
C GLY A 77 15.32 7.17 7.12
N ARG A 78 15.51 6.60 8.32
CA ARG A 78 15.88 5.19 8.50
C ARG A 78 14.62 4.33 8.47
N PHE A 79 14.71 3.17 7.83
CA PHE A 79 13.61 2.20 7.86
C PHE A 79 13.36 1.71 9.29
N LEU A 80 12.10 1.63 9.70
CA LEU A 80 11.74 1.10 11.03
C LEU A 80 12.14 -0.37 11.21
N ALA A 81 12.22 -1.14 10.14
CA ALA A 81 12.58 -2.55 10.12
C ALA A 81 13.87 -2.82 9.34
N ASP A 82 14.87 -1.94 9.43
CA ASP A 82 16.19 -2.19 8.84
C ASP A 82 16.93 -3.25 9.68
N GLN A 83 17.11 -4.43 9.09
CA GLN A 83 17.84 -5.55 9.71
C GLN A 83 19.36 -5.46 9.44
N GLY A 84 19.82 -4.41 8.78
CA GLY A 84 21.23 -4.25 8.40
C GLY A 84 21.68 -5.15 7.25
N LEU A 85 20.81 -6.02 6.74
CA LEU A 85 21.10 -6.89 5.61
C LEU A 85 20.88 -6.14 4.30
N ARG A 86 21.71 -6.46 3.28
CA ARG A 86 21.61 -5.89 1.94
C ARG A 86 21.46 -7.00 0.90
N ASP A 87 20.63 -6.75 -0.12
CA ASP A 87 20.54 -7.65 -1.26
C ASP A 87 21.74 -7.49 -2.22
N ALA A 88 21.81 -8.33 -3.26
CA ALA A 88 22.90 -8.31 -4.25
C ALA A 88 23.04 -6.96 -5.00
N PHE A 89 22.04 -6.09 -4.93
CA PHE A 89 22.03 -4.76 -5.54
C PHE A 89 22.28 -3.64 -4.52
N GLY A 90 22.60 -3.97 -3.26
CA GLY A 90 22.88 -3.03 -2.19
C GLY A 90 21.65 -2.44 -1.51
N HIS A 91 20.43 -2.92 -1.81
CA HIS A 91 19.22 -2.47 -1.15
C HIS A 91 19.07 -3.11 0.23
N ALA A 92 18.58 -2.33 1.21
CA ALA A 92 18.24 -2.88 2.52
C ALA A 92 17.19 -4.00 2.38
N GLN A 93 17.45 -5.14 2.98
CA GLN A 93 16.44 -6.18 3.11
C GLN A 93 15.43 -5.70 4.15
N LEU A 94 14.21 -5.43 3.69
CA LEU A 94 13.10 -4.97 4.51
C LEU A 94 12.19 -6.15 4.86
N GLY A 95 11.38 -5.94 5.87
CA GLY A 95 10.37 -6.89 6.35
C GLY A 95 10.41 -6.98 7.87
N GLY A 96 9.25 -7.30 8.43
CA GLY A 96 9.11 -7.37 9.88
C GLY A 96 8.85 -6.01 10.54
N VAL A 97 8.34 -5.01 9.81
CA VAL A 97 7.89 -3.74 10.39
C VAL A 97 6.64 -3.93 11.27
N ALA A 98 5.77 -4.87 10.92
CA ALA A 98 4.58 -5.17 11.73
C ALA A 98 4.91 -5.61 13.16
N PRO A 99 5.83 -6.56 13.41
CA PRO A 99 6.24 -6.89 14.78
C PRO A 99 6.90 -5.71 15.52
N VAL A 100 7.66 -4.86 14.85
CA VAL A 100 8.25 -3.65 15.45
C VAL A 100 7.15 -2.71 15.94
N VAL A 101 6.18 -2.39 15.08
CA VAL A 101 5.02 -1.54 15.44
C VAL A 101 4.18 -2.21 16.54
N ALA A 102 4.02 -3.53 16.50
CA ALA A 102 3.29 -4.30 17.51
C ALA A 102 3.95 -4.22 18.90
N SER A 103 5.28 -4.36 18.96
CA SER A 103 6.04 -4.18 20.21
C SER A 103 5.84 -2.77 20.78
N MET A 104 5.94 -1.74 19.95
CA MET A 104 5.67 -0.36 20.37
C MET A 104 4.26 -0.19 20.96
N VAL A 105 3.22 -0.79 20.35
CA VAL A 105 1.85 -0.74 20.87
C VAL A 105 1.75 -1.43 22.24
N LYS A 106 2.45 -2.55 22.42
CA LYS A 106 2.50 -3.26 23.71
C LYS A 106 3.22 -2.46 24.79
N GLU A 107 4.36 -1.89 24.45
CA GLU A 107 5.19 -1.09 25.37
C GLU A 107 4.47 0.17 25.86
N ASP A 108 3.89 0.93 24.93
CA ASP A 108 3.34 2.24 25.24
C ASP A 108 1.90 2.19 25.77
N LEU A 109 1.09 1.21 25.31
CA LEU A 109 -0.36 1.16 25.59
C LEU A 109 -0.80 -0.12 26.34
N GLY A 110 0.06 -1.11 26.47
CA GLY A 110 -0.30 -2.40 27.11
C GLY A 110 -1.37 -3.21 26.35
N LEU A 111 -1.75 -2.80 25.13
CA LEU A 111 -2.85 -3.40 24.39
C LEU A 111 -2.49 -4.76 23.81
N LYS A 112 -3.50 -5.65 23.75
CA LYS A 112 -3.37 -6.94 23.06
C LYS A 112 -3.37 -6.73 21.56
N TYR A 113 -2.40 -7.32 20.88
CA TYR A 113 -2.22 -7.20 19.44
C TYR A 113 -2.07 -8.55 18.73
N HIS A 114 -2.31 -8.53 17.43
CA HIS A 114 -1.87 -9.51 16.46
C HIS A 114 -1.35 -8.81 15.23
N TRP A 115 -0.47 -9.46 14.49
CA TRP A 115 0.03 -8.97 13.23
C TRP A 115 0.12 -10.09 12.19
N ALA A 116 0.13 -9.69 10.93
CA ALA A 116 0.36 -10.55 9.79
C ALA A 116 1.21 -9.83 8.74
N VAL A 117 2.05 -10.57 8.06
CA VAL A 117 2.82 -10.11 6.90
C VAL A 117 2.19 -10.74 5.67
N ALA A 118 1.69 -9.94 4.73
CA ALA A 118 1.06 -10.43 3.52
C ALA A 118 2.09 -10.98 2.52
N ASP A 119 3.30 -10.42 2.50
CA ASP A 119 4.45 -10.84 1.69
C ASP A 119 4.04 -11.25 0.26
N TYR A 120 4.53 -12.36 -0.26
CA TYR A 120 4.24 -12.83 -1.62
C TYR A 120 2.77 -13.21 -1.86
N LEU A 121 1.96 -13.40 -0.83
CA LEU A 121 0.51 -13.64 -0.99
C LEU A 121 -0.16 -12.52 -1.81
N GLN A 122 0.31 -11.27 -1.69
CA GLN A 122 -0.16 -10.13 -2.47
C GLN A 122 0.03 -10.30 -3.98
N ARG A 123 0.97 -11.15 -4.39
CA ARG A 123 1.33 -11.39 -5.80
C ARG A 123 0.81 -12.72 -6.33
N SER A 124 0.39 -13.64 -5.46
CA SER A 124 0.01 -15.01 -5.82
C SER A 124 -1.46 -15.33 -5.55
N ALA A 125 -2.23 -14.45 -4.92
CA ALA A 125 -3.62 -14.68 -4.58
C ALA A 125 -4.55 -14.41 -5.80
N ARG A 126 -4.38 -15.15 -6.89
CA ARG A 126 -5.16 -14.99 -8.14
C ARG A 126 -6.67 -15.09 -7.91
N HIS A 127 -7.10 -15.90 -6.97
CA HIS A 127 -8.51 -16.12 -6.62
C HIS A 127 -9.23 -14.90 -6.02
N ILE A 128 -8.50 -13.86 -5.64
CA ILE A 128 -9.05 -12.58 -5.14
C ILE A 128 -8.68 -11.39 -6.05
N ALA A 129 -8.14 -11.66 -7.24
CA ALA A 129 -7.82 -10.59 -8.18
C ALA A 129 -9.11 -9.92 -8.68
N SER A 130 -9.10 -8.60 -8.81
CA SER A 130 -10.23 -7.89 -9.41
C SER A 130 -10.25 -8.09 -10.91
N ARG A 131 -11.43 -8.11 -11.52
CA ARG A 131 -11.58 -8.18 -12.98
C ARG A 131 -10.80 -7.06 -13.68
N THR A 132 -10.87 -5.84 -13.15
CA THR A 132 -10.12 -4.70 -13.71
C THR A 132 -8.62 -4.99 -13.75
N ASP A 133 -8.05 -5.55 -12.68
CA ASP A 133 -6.62 -5.85 -12.62
C ASP A 133 -6.23 -6.96 -13.60
N VAL A 134 -7.05 -8.00 -13.71
CA VAL A 134 -6.85 -9.09 -14.68
C VAL A 134 -6.93 -8.59 -16.13
N GLU A 135 -7.91 -7.76 -16.46
CA GLU A 135 -8.03 -7.14 -17.78
C GLU A 135 -6.81 -6.27 -18.13
N HIS A 136 -6.32 -5.49 -17.16
CA HIS A 136 -5.11 -4.69 -17.31
C HIS A 136 -3.87 -5.56 -17.56
N ALA A 137 -3.70 -6.61 -16.77
CA ALA A 137 -2.56 -7.53 -16.91
C ALA A 137 -2.56 -8.22 -18.27
N TYR A 138 -3.71 -8.76 -18.70
CA TYR A 138 -3.86 -9.41 -20.00
C TYR A 138 -3.57 -8.44 -21.15
N ALA A 139 -4.19 -7.26 -21.13
CA ALA A 139 -4.01 -6.27 -22.20
C ALA A 139 -2.56 -5.78 -22.29
N THR A 140 -1.90 -5.61 -21.13
CA THR A 140 -0.49 -5.22 -21.06
C THR A 140 0.42 -6.30 -21.63
N GLY A 141 0.21 -7.57 -21.26
CA GLY A 141 0.96 -8.71 -21.81
C GLY A 141 0.79 -8.84 -23.33
N ALA A 142 -0.44 -8.79 -23.82
CA ALA A 142 -0.74 -8.85 -25.26
C ALA A 142 -0.12 -7.65 -26.03
N ALA A 143 -0.10 -6.46 -25.42
CA ALA A 143 0.54 -5.30 -26.02
C ALA A 143 2.06 -5.42 -26.07
N ALA A 144 2.68 -6.01 -25.06
CA ALA A 144 4.14 -6.26 -25.05
C ALA A 144 4.55 -7.15 -26.24
N VAL A 145 3.81 -8.23 -26.48
CA VAL A 145 4.07 -9.12 -27.63
C VAL A 145 3.91 -8.36 -28.97
N ARG A 146 2.81 -7.59 -29.13
CA ARG A 146 2.63 -6.79 -30.35
C ARG A 146 3.75 -5.76 -30.57
N MET A 147 4.22 -5.11 -29.51
CA MET A 147 5.33 -4.15 -29.59
C MET A 147 6.62 -4.84 -30.02
N ALA A 148 6.91 -6.03 -29.47
CA ALA A 148 8.08 -6.82 -29.86
C ALA A 148 8.02 -7.25 -31.33
N LEU A 149 6.88 -7.78 -31.80
CA LEU A 149 6.67 -8.14 -33.20
C LEU A 149 6.77 -6.95 -34.17
N ALA A 150 6.40 -5.76 -33.70
CA ALA A 150 6.56 -4.52 -34.46
C ALA A 150 8.01 -3.94 -34.41
N GLY A 151 8.96 -4.69 -33.87
CA GLY A 151 10.38 -4.26 -33.78
C GLY A 151 10.65 -3.11 -32.80
N LYS A 152 9.71 -2.81 -31.91
CA LYS A 152 9.91 -1.75 -30.90
C LYS A 152 10.91 -2.20 -29.86
N ASN A 153 11.85 -1.33 -29.53
CA ASN A 153 12.90 -1.59 -28.56
C ASN A 153 12.93 -0.49 -27.48
N ALA A 154 13.43 -0.86 -26.30
CA ALA A 154 13.56 0.03 -25.14
C ALA A 154 12.25 0.73 -24.72
N VAL A 155 11.12 0.05 -24.89
CA VAL A 155 9.77 0.51 -24.52
C VAL A 155 9.04 -0.55 -23.70
N MET A 156 8.03 -0.13 -22.97
CA MET A 156 7.08 -1.01 -22.29
C MET A 156 5.64 -0.53 -22.50
N PRO A 157 4.66 -1.43 -22.55
CA PRO A 157 3.26 -1.04 -22.51
C PRO A 157 2.92 -0.45 -21.12
N ALA A 158 2.04 0.53 -21.12
CA ALA A 158 1.60 1.18 -19.90
C ALA A 158 0.08 1.36 -19.92
N ILE A 159 -0.56 1.21 -18.75
CA ILE A 159 -1.97 1.57 -18.58
C ILE A 159 -2.09 3.08 -18.47
N VAL A 160 -2.77 3.69 -19.41
CA VAL A 160 -3.07 5.12 -19.42
C VAL A 160 -4.54 5.32 -19.07
N ARG A 161 -4.80 5.81 -17.87
CA ARG A 161 -6.15 6.17 -17.44
C ARG A 161 -6.62 7.40 -18.19
N THR A 162 -7.79 7.32 -18.82
CA THR A 162 -8.40 8.42 -19.60
C THR A 162 -9.60 9.05 -18.92
N SER A 163 -10.29 8.32 -18.02
CA SER A 163 -11.40 8.83 -17.21
C SER A 163 -11.51 8.10 -15.87
N ASN A 164 -12.03 8.76 -14.84
CA ASN A 164 -12.34 8.16 -13.55
C ASN A 164 -13.80 7.71 -13.43
N GLN A 165 -14.73 8.46 -14.03
CA GLN A 165 -16.18 8.17 -13.97
C GLN A 165 -16.82 8.47 -15.35
N PRO A 166 -17.20 7.41 -16.10
CA PRO A 166 -16.87 6.01 -15.86
C PRO A 166 -15.36 5.76 -15.97
N TYR A 167 -14.85 4.75 -15.30
CA TYR A 167 -13.46 4.38 -15.43
C TYR A 167 -13.15 3.92 -16.86
N ARG A 168 -12.17 4.58 -17.48
CA ARG A 168 -11.69 4.26 -18.82
C ARG A 168 -10.19 4.30 -18.89
N TRP A 169 -9.62 3.41 -19.67
CA TRP A 169 -8.18 3.30 -19.86
C TRP A 169 -7.85 2.86 -21.28
N LYS A 170 -6.62 3.00 -21.66
CA LYS A 170 -6.03 2.48 -22.90
C LYS A 170 -4.62 2.03 -22.66
N ILE A 171 -4.08 1.19 -23.56
CA ILE A 171 -2.66 0.91 -23.59
C ILE A 171 -1.93 2.10 -24.22
N GLY A 172 -0.93 2.55 -23.53
CA GLY A 172 0.08 3.50 -24.02
C GLY A 172 1.44 2.84 -24.10
N GLU A 173 2.43 3.62 -24.48
CA GLU A 173 3.83 3.22 -24.58
C GLU A 173 4.67 4.13 -23.69
N ALA A 174 5.58 3.54 -22.92
CA ALA A 174 6.54 4.24 -22.09
C ALA A 174 7.96 3.83 -22.45
N SER A 175 8.86 4.79 -22.64
CA SER A 175 10.28 4.53 -22.83
C SER A 175 10.91 4.01 -21.55
N LEU A 176 11.66 2.91 -21.61
CA LEU A 176 12.37 2.34 -20.45
C LEU A 176 13.34 3.33 -19.82
N LYS A 177 14.01 4.19 -20.63
CA LYS A 177 14.90 5.25 -20.14
C LYS A 177 14.18 6.22 -19.18
N ARG A 178 12.87 6.43 -19.35
CA ARG A 178 12.06 7.32 -18.49
C ARG A 178 11.52 6.64 -17.25
N VAL A 179 11.49 5.31 -17.22
CA VAL A 179 10.89 4.51 -16.15
C VAL A 179 11.94 3.87 -15.26
N ALA A 180 13.05 3.38 -15.86
CA ALA A 180 14.10 2.68 -15.13
C ALA A 180 14.67 3.53 -13.99
N ASN A 181 14.83 2.93 -12.82
CA ASN A 181 15.32 3.54 -11.59
C ASN A 181 14.52 4.78 -11.13
N ARG A 182 13.24 4.85 -11.50
CA ARG A 182 12.33 5.91 -11.05
C ARG A 182 11.16 5.31 -10.30
N GLU A 183 10.94 5.79 -9.10
CA GLU A 183 9.82 5.42 -8.26
C GLU A 183 8.64 6.37 -8.48
N LYS A 184 7.45 5.80 -8.64
CA LYS A 184 6.22 6.58 -8.70
C LYS A 184 5.68 6.75 -7.27
N MET A 185 6.12 7.81 -6.62
CA MET A 185 5.64 8.18 -5.29
C MET A 185 4.14 8.47 -5.31
N MET A 186 3.49 8.25 -4.18
CA MET A 186 2.09 8.59 -4.02
C MET A 186 1.94 10.12 -3.88
N PRO A 187 1.00 10.76 -4.64
CA PRO A 187 0.78 12.19 -4.52
C PRO A 187 0.42 12.61 -3.09
N ARG A 188 1.02 13.68 -2.57
CA ARG A 188 0.77 14.15 -1.20
C ARG A 188 -0.72 14.41 -0.92
N ASN A 189 -1.49 14.86 -1.91
CA ASN A 189 -2.93 15.10 -1.80
C ASN A 189 -3.79 13.83 -1.80
N PHE A 190 -3.17 12.65 -1.88
CA PHE A 190 -3.82 11.35 -1.67
C PHE A 190 -3.78 10.92 -0.20
N ILE A 191 -2.82 11.45 0.56
CA ILE A 191 -2.66 11.19 1.99
C ILE A 191 -3.45 12.25 2.77
N SER A 192 -4.23 11.83 3.76
CA SER A 192 -4.99 12.73 4.63
C SER A 192 -4.07 13.72 5.38
N ALA A 193 -4.61 14.85 5.81
CA ALA A 193 -3.84 15.90 6.47
C ALA A 193 -3.12 15.42 7.74
N ASN A 194 -3.73 14.47 8.47
CA ASN A 194 -3.11 13.86 9.65
C ASN A 194 -2.00 12.86 9.34
N GLY A 195 -1.81 12.46 8.07
CA GLY A 195 -0.77 11.52 7.64
C GLY A 195 -1.10 10.03 7.83
N PHE A 196 -2.28 9.68 8.34
CA PHE A 196 -2.63 8.30 8.75
C PHE A 196 -3.81 7.69 7.99
N GLY A 197 -4.20 8.27 6.88
CA GLY A 197 -5.32 7.79 6.07
C GLY A 197 -5.26 8.29 4.64
N ILE A 198 -6.28 7.94 3.85
CA ILE A 198 -6.43 8.38 2.46
C ILE A 198 -7.48 9.49 2.33
N THR A 199 -7.33 10.32 1.30
CA THR A 199 -8.33 11.33 0.94
C THR A 199 -9.40 10.75 0.03
N ALA A 200 -10.53 11.46 -0.11
CA ALA A 200 -11.56 11.12 -1.09
C ALA A 200 -11.01 11.07 -2.54
N ARG A 201 -9.98 11.88 -2.85
CA ARG A 201 -9.30 11.85 -4.14
C ARG A 201 -8.56 10.53 -4.36
N CYS A 202 -7.84 10.05 -3.35
CA CYS A 202 -7.18 8.75 -3.39
C CYS A 202 -8.19 7.62 -3.56
N ARG A 203 -9.27 7.64 -2.78
CA ARG A 203 -10.36 6.67 -2.87
C ARG A 203 -10.92 6.59 -4.30
N ARG A 204 -11.32 7.71 -4.89
CA ARG A 204 -11.80 7.75 -6.29
C ARG A 204 -10.80 7.22 -7.31
N TYR A 205 -9.51 7.37 -7.03
CA TYR A 205 -8.46 6.84 -7.89
C TYR A 205 -8.33 5.33 -7.77
N LEU A 206 -8.41 4.77 -6.56
CA LEU A 206 -8.16 3.35 -6.29
C LEU A 206 -9.41 2.46 -6.49
N GLU A 207 -10.61 2.94 -6.14
CA GLU A 207 -11.85 2.14 -6.20
C GLU A 207 -12.09 1.41 -7.53
N PRO A 208 -11.86 2.01 -8.71
CA PRO A 208 -12.07 1.28 -9.97
C PRO A 208 -11.12 0.09 -10.15
N LEU A 209 -9.97 0.09 -9.48
CA LEU A 209 -8.94 -0.95 -9.63
C LEU A 209 -9.27 -2.23 -8.87
N ILE A 210 -10.17 -2.16 -7.89
CA ILE A 210 -10.57 -3.32 -7.07
C ILE A 210 -11.97 -3.83 -7.43
N ARG A 211 -12.54 -3.40 -8.55
CA ARG A 211 -13.91 -3.76 -8.95
C ARG A 211 -13.95 -5.02 -9.78
N GLY A 212 -15.07 -5.72 -9.60
CA GLY A 212 -15.40 -6.96 -10.31
C GLY A 212 -14.69 -8.16 -9.69
N GLU A 213 -15.35 -9.29 -9.83
CA GLU A 213 -14.77 -10.61 -9.59
C GLU A 213 -14.41 -11.22 -10.94
N ASP A 214 -13.34 -11.99 -11.00
CA ASP A 214 -12.91 -12.67 -12.20
C ASP A 214 -13.31 -14.16 -12.16
#